data_4377650cf9e39308ef6d8239fcc8797d
#
_entry.id   4377650cf9e39308ef6d8239fcc8797d
#
_cell.length_a   1.000
_cell.length_b   1.000
_cell.length_c   1.000
_cell.angle_alpha   90.00
_cell.angle_beta   90.00
_cell.angle_gamma   90.00
#
_symmetry.space_group_name_H-M   'P 1'
#
loop_
_entity.id
_entity.type
_entity.pdbx_description
1 polymer ?
#
loop_
_entity_poly.entity_id
_entity_poly.type
_entity_poly.pdbx_seq_one_letter_code
_entity_poly.pdbx_strand_id
1 'polypeptide(L)'
;MSNLKKIEGGVTTPQGFTAGAVYTAIKKRENKKPDVAVLYSDLPCSCAACFTTNKFCAAPVILDREILKKGKARAVVINSGNANAATGKQGIEDARTVEREAEKLLGLGEDEVFVCSTGVIGQRLPVDKVLQGIREIIPAKLAKENGSEAAYAIMTTDTVRKECAYELQLSTGTVKIGAMAKGSGMIHPNMATMLVYVTTDAKADPADLQKMLSAAVDKSFNMCTVDGDTSTNDSIFLLANGASGVEIKTEEDKKAMADLVLAICTDMARRVASDGEGATHLIEVKAYGLPTEHDARLVAKSIAGSMLFKAAVFGRDANWGRIMAAAGYSGADVDPTRADCIIKSAAGEVQVMKDGFGADFSEELAKKVLTEHDITVIVRFYQGDGEAKAWGCDLTYDYVKINGDYRT
;
A
#
# COMPACT_ATOMS: atom_id res chain seq x y z
N MET A 1 23.50 0.03 -4.14
CA MET A 1 22.58 -0.79 -3.29
C MET A 1 23.28 -1.45 -2.09
N SER A 2 24.56 -1.23 -1.83
CA SER A 2 25.30 -1.89 -0.73
C SER A 2 25.01 -1.38 0.69
N ASN A 3 24.25 -0.30 0.83
CA ASN A 3 24.03 0.38 2.12
C ASN A 3 22.60 0.24 2.68
N LEU A 4 21.72 -0.48 1.98
CA LEU A 4 20.33 -0.74 2.38
C LEU A 4 20.21 -2.10 3.05
N LYS A 5 19.72 -2.13 4.29
CA LYS A 5 19.53 -3.35 5.06
C LYS A 5 18.09 -3.47 5.56
N LYS A 6 17.40 -4.57 5.23
CA LYS A 6 16.11 -4.91 5.85
C LYS A 6 16.35 -5.35 7.30
N ILE A 7 15.55 -4.81 8.22
CA ILE A 7 15.60 -5.11 9.66
C ILE A 7 14.23 -5.52 10.16
N GLU A 8 14.17 -6.14 11.33
CA GLU A 8 12.89 -6.41 12.00
C GLU A 8 12.26 -5.10 12.50
N GLY A 9 10.92 -5.04 12.43
CA GLY A 9 10.15 -3.92 12.92
C GLY A 9 9.09 -3.43 11.96
N GLY A 10 8.54 -2.26 12.30
CA GLY A 10 7.44 -1.60 11.60
C GLY A 10 7.48 -0.08 11.82
N VAL A 11 6.32 0.54 11.84
CA VAL A 11 6.12 1.99 11.88
C VAL A 11 6.76 2.71 13.08
N THR A 12 7.04 2.03 14.18
CA THR A 12 7.68 2.59 15.39
C THR A 12 9.19 2.28 15.46
N THR A 13 9.78 1.65 14.44
CA THR A 13 11.21 1.34 14.41
C THR A 13 12.12 2.56 14.36
N PRO A 14 11.81 3.63 13.59
CA PRO A 14 12.57 4.88 13.66
C PRO A 14 12.45 5.54 15.02
N GLN A 15 13.47 6.30 15.43
CA GLN A 15 13.52 6.97 16.72
C GLN A 15 12.40 8.02 16.86
N GLY A 16 11.85 8.16 18.07
CA GLY A 16 10.86 9.18 18.39
C GLY A 16 9.45 8.88 17.89
N PHE A 17 9.17 7.67 17.37
CA PHE A 17 7.83 7.23 17.02
C PHE A 17 7.31 6.20 18.02
N THR A 18 6.07 6.42 18.46
CA THR A 18 5.29 5.53 19.32
C THR A 18 3.91 5.28 18.73
N ALA A 19 3.28 4.19 19.14
CA ALA A 19 1.92 3.89 18.71
C ALA A 19 1.14 3.23 19.86
N GLY A 20 -0.17 3.19 19.73
CA GLY A 20 -1.06 2.47 20.62
C GLY A 20 -2.37 2.13 19.94
N ALA A 21 -3.07 1.12 20.48
CA ALA A 21 -4.36 0.73 19.93
C ALA A 21 -5.30 0.19 21.01
N VAL A 22 -6.61 0.29 20.77
CA VAL A 22 -7.66 -0.23 21.66
C VAL A 22 -8.88 -0.69 20.88
N TYR A 23 -9.68 -1.53 21.50
CA TYR A 23 -10.99 -1.95 21.02
C TYR A 23 -12.09 -1.08 21.62
N THR A 24 -12.85 -0.38 20.79
CA THR A 24 -13.99 0.46 21.20
C THR A 24 -15.32 0.01 20.59
N ALA A 25 -15.31 -1.12 19.87
CA ALA A 25 -16.49 -1.68 19.20
C ALA A 25 -17.10 -0.73 18.15
N ILE A 26 -16.28 -0.06 17.32
CA ILE A 26 -16.74 0.67 16.14
C ILE A 26 -17.54 -0.29 15.25
N LYS A 27 -16.97 -1.46 14.94
CA LYS A 27 -17.70 -2.64 14.45
C LYS A 27 -17.64 -3.72 15.53
N LYS A 28 -18.81 -4.18 16.01
CA LYS A 28 -18.84 -5.26 17.01
C LYS A 28 -18.16 -6.51 16.43
N ARG A 29 -17.18 -7.04 17.15
CA ARG A 29 -16.43 -8.25 16.82
C ARG A 29 -16.31 -9.13 18.06
N GLU A 30 -16.50 -10.43 17.91
CA GLU A 30 -16.39 -11.39 19.01
C GLU A 30 -14.98 -11.44 19.61
N ASN A 31 -13.96 -11.38 18.76
CA ASN A 31 -12.55 -11.42 19.15
C ASN A 31 -12.03 -10.10 19.76
N LYS A 32 -12.86 -9.06 19.89
CA LYS A 32 -12.49 -7.74 20.43
C LYS A 32 -11.18 -7.20 19.85
N LYS A 33 -10.94 -7.43 18.54
CA LYS A 33 -9.80 -6.87 17.84
C LYS A 33 -9.79 -5.35 17.98
N PRO A 34 -8.63 -4.70 18.33
CA PRO A 34 -8.52 -3.25 18.35
C PRO A 34 -9.04 -2.62 17.07
N ASP A 35 -9.70 -1.45 17.18
CA ASP A 35 -10.34 -0.75 16.07
C ASP A 35 -10.10 0.77 16.07
N VAL A 36 -9.38 1.28 17.07
CA VAL A 36 -8.78 2.61 17.10
C VAL A 36 -7.29 2.49 17.35
N ALA A 37 -6.49 3.21 16.57
CA ALA A 37 -5.04 3.31 16.73
C ALA A 37 -4.59 4.77 16.68
N VAL A 38 -3.49 5.07 17.36
CA VAL A 38 -2.78 6.35 17.28
C VAL A 38 -1.32 6.07 16.98
N LEU A 39 -0.78 6.74 15.98
CA LEU A 39 0.65 6.85 15.69
C LEU A 39 1.09 8.26 16.10
N TYR A 40 2.16 8.39 16.87
CA TYR A 40 2.63 9.66 17.39
C TYR A 40 4.14 9.81 17.24
N SER A 41 4.58 11.05 17.03
CA SER A 41 5.99 11.45 17.03
C SER A 41 6.29 12.44 18.15
N ASP A 42 7.35 12.18 18.89
CA ASP A 42 7.85 13.08 19.95
C ASP A 42 8.32 14.43 19.39
N LEU A 43 8.69 14.47 18.10
CA LEU A 43 9.16 15.66 17.39
C LEU A 43 8.22 16.01 16.23
N PRO A 44 8.14 17.29 15.83
CA PRO A 44 7.43 17.67 14.61
C PRO A 44 8.00 16.95 13.38
N CYS A 45 7.11 16.39 12.55
CA CYS A 45 7.52 15.74 11.32
C CYS A 45 7.39 16.68 10.11
N SER A 46 8.36 16.65 9.21
CA SER A 46 8.11 16.98 7.81
C SER A 46 7.22 15.90 7.20
N CYS A 47 6.15 16.30 6.49
CA CYS A 47 5.13 15.38 6.00
C CYS A 47 5.00 15.40 4.49
N ALA A 48 4.83 14.22 3.90
CA ALA A 48 4.37 14.02 2.54
C ALA A 48 3.21 13.03 2.53
N ALA A 49 2.28 13.16 1.59
CA ALA A 49 1.19 12.21 1.45
C ALA A 49 0.69 12.10 0.01
N CYS A 50 0.12 10.91 -0.30
CA CYS A 50 -0.66 10.68 -1.52
C CYS A 50 -2.06 10.20 -1.12
N PHE A 51 -3.07 10.68 -1.82
CA PHE A 51 -4.47 10.39 -1.52
C PHE A 51 -5.22 9.88 -2.76
N THR A 52 -6.29 9.14 -2.53
CA THR A 52 -7.17 8.62 -3.59
C THR A 52 -7.63 9.71 -4.55
N THR A 53 -7.73 9.35 -5.84
CA THR A 53 -8.34 10.22 -6.87
C THR A 53 -9.84 9.97 -7.04
N ASN A 54 -10.42 9.05 -6.25
CA ASN A 54 -11.85 8.79 -6.28
C ASN A 54 -12.62 10.07 -5.92
N LYS A 55 -13.57 10.46 -6.76
CA LYS A 55 -14.38 11.67 -6.55
C LYS A 55 -15.30 11.58 -5.32
N PHE A 56 -15.64 10.37 -4.89
CA PHE A 56 -16.34 10.10 -3.63
C PHE A 56 -15.35 9.90 -2.47
N CYS A 57 -14.28 10.69 -2.44
CA CYS A 57 -13.30 10.58 -1.36
C CYS A 57 -13.94 10.79 0.01
N ALA A 58 -13.46 10.03 0.99
CA ALA A 58 -13.96 10.06 2.36
C ALA A 58 -13.67 11.42 3.05
N ALA A 59 -14.46 11.74 4.05
CA ALA A 59 -14.31 12.97 4.82
C ALA A 59 -12.90 13.15 5.44
N PRO A 60 -12.25 12.12 6.02
CA PRO A 60 -10.87 12.22 6.46
C PRO A 60 -9.89 12.63 5.37
N VAL A 61 -10.04 12.12 4.14
CA VAL A 61 -9.17 12.48 3.01
C VAL A 61 -9.27 13.95 2.66
N ILE A 62 -10.50 14.53 2.75
CA ILE A 62 -10.72 15.96 2.50
C ILE A 62 -10.01 16.78 3.57
N LEU A 63 -10.15 16.41 4.85
CA LEU A 63 -9.50 17.04 5.98
C LEU A 63 -7.97 16.95 5.88
N ASP A 64 -7.44 15.76 5.64
CA ASP A 64 -6.00 15.50 5.63
C ASP A 64 -5.28 16.23 4.48
N ARG A 65 -5.96 16.47 3.34
CA ARG A 65 -5.44 17.31 2.27
C ARG A 65 -5.27 18.78 2.70
N GLU A 66 -6.11 19.27 3.62
CA GLU A 66 -5.98 20.64 4.17
C GLU A 66 -4.80 20.69 5.15
N ILE A 67 -4.72 19.71 6.07
CA ILE A 67 -3.64 19.60 7.06
C ILE A 67 -2.27 19.50 6.37
N LEU A 68 -2.19 18.68 5.31
CA LEU A 68 -0.94 18.50 4.56
C LEU A 68 -0.36 19.80 3.99
N LYS A 69 -1.20 20.79 3.68
CA LYS A 69 -0.73 22.10 3.18
C LYS A 69 0.21 22.81 4.16
N LYS A 70 0.11 22.53 5.46
CA LYS A 70 1.05 23.04 6.47
C LYS A 70 2.41 22.32 6.45
N GLY A 71 2.50 21.14 5.82
CA GLY A 71 3.72 20.35 5.68
C GLY A 71 4.28 19.79 7.00
N LYS A 72 3.51 19.88 8.09
CA LYS A 72 3.92 19.44 9.43
C LYS A 72 2.76 18.75 10.13
N ALA A 73 3.04 17.64 10.79
CA ALA A 73 2.13 16.96 11.70
C ALA A 73 2.94 16.15 12.72
N ARG A 74 2.28 15.68 13.78
CA ARG A 74 2.91 14.89 14.83
C ARG A 74 2.18 13.60 15.15
N ALA A 75 0.93 13.47 14.70
CA ALA A 75 0.16 12.26 14.97
C ALA A 75 -0.75 11.88 13.81
N VAL A 76 -1.18 10.62 13.83
CA VAL A 76 -2.24 10.09 12.98
C VAL A 76 -3.20 9.30 13.87
N VAL A 77 -4.48 9.66 13.85
CA VAL A 77 -5.56 8.86 14.45
C VAL A 77 -6.21 8.01 13.39
N ILE A 78 -6.35 6.72 13.64
CA ILE A 78 -6.86 5.77 12.66
C ILE A 78 -7.99 4.97 13.28
N ASN A 79 -9.11 4.85 12.56
CA ASN A 79 -10.15 3.91 12.95
C ASN A 79 -10.41 2.87 11.86
N SER A 80 -10.71 1.63 12.27
CA SER A 80 -11.20 0.56 11.40
C SER A 80 -12.64 0.18 11.75
N GLY A 81 -13.40 -0.27 10.72
CA GLY A 81 -14.79 -0.69 10.87
C GLY A 81 -15.82 0.30 10.32
N ASN A 82 -15.44 1.57 10.13
CA ASN A 82 -16.26 2.61 9.50
C ASN A 82 -15.34 3.50 8.64
N ALA A 83 -15.71 3.73 7.39
CA ALA A 83 -14.92 4.49 6.43
C ALA A 83 -15.09 6.00 6.53
N ASN A 84 -16.13 6.50 7.21
CA ASN A 84 -16.54 7.90 7.18
C ASN A 84 -16.57 8.47 5.73
N ALA A 85 -17.07 7.67 4.80
CA ALA A 85 -17.24 7.99 3.39
C ALA A 85 -18.72 8.06 3.02
N ALA A 86 -19.08 8.92 2.08
CA ALA A 86 -20.46 9.23 1.70
C ALA A 86 -21.31 9.73 2.90
N THR A 87 -20.70 10.51 3.80
CA THR A 87 -21.30 11.02 5.05
C THR A 87 -21.59 12.53 4.99
N GLY A 88 -21.37 13.16 3.84
CA GLY A 88 -21.64 14.57 3.61
C GLY A 88 -20.81 15.50 4.51
N LYS A 89 -21.32 16.70 4.77
CA LYS A 89 -20.65 17.71 5.60
C LYS A 89 -20.44 17.22 7.04
N GLN A 90 -21.39 16.45 7.57
CA GLN A 90 -21.28 15.92 8.93
C GLN A 90 -20.06 15.02 9.12
N GLY A 91 -19.69 14.21 8.10
CA GLY A 91 -18.49 13.40 8.18
C GLY A 91 -17.20 14.19 8.31
N ILE A 92 -17.13 15.38 7.71
CA ILE A 92 -15.98 16.29 7.84
C ILE A 92 -15.92 16.86 9.27
N GLU A 93 -17.07 17.28 9.83
CA GLU A 93 -17.14 17.76 11.21
C GLU A 93 -16.80 16.63 12.22
N ASP A 94 -17.24 15.41 11.94
CA ASP A 94 -16.92 14.24 12.75
C ASP A 94 -15.38 13.97 12.74
N ALA A 95 -14.74 14.05 11.57
CA ALA A 95 -13.28 13.91 11.45
C ALA A 95 -12.53 15.06 12.16
N ARG A 96 -12.99 16.30 12.00
CA ARG A 96 -12.41 17.48 12.67
C ARG A 96 -12.56 17.39 14.19
N THR A 97 -13.65 16.79 14.69
CA THR A 97 -13.86 16.56 16.11
C THR A 97 -12.84 15.59 16.68
N VAL A 98 -12.53 14.53 15.93
CA VAL A 98 -11.51 13.54 16.31
C VAL A 98 -10.11 14.17 16.33
N GLU A 99 -9.77 14.94 15.30
CA GLU A 99 -8.51 15.69 15.20
C GLU A 99 -8.29 16.58 16.41
N ARG A 100 -9.23 17.50 16.69
CA ARG A 100 -9.15 18.46 17.80
C ARG A 100 -9.01 17.81 19.17
N GLU A 101 -9.71 16.73 19.40
CA GLU A 101 -9.57 16.00 20.67
C GLU A 101 -8.18 15.37 20.80
N ALA A 102 -7.62 14.80 19.72
CA ALA A 102 -6.28 14.25 19.74
C ALA A 102 -5.22 15.35 19.94
N GLU A 103 -5.34 16.49 19.26
CA GLU A 103 -4.47 17.66 19.46
C GLU A 103 -4.48 18.13 20.90
N LYS A 104 -5.67 18.29 21.48
CA LYS A 104 -5.84 18.69 22.88
C LYS A 104 -5.15 17.71 23.84
N LEU A 105 -5.33 16.42 23.66
CA LEU A 105 -4.76 15.40 24.54
C LEU A 105 -3.24 15.30 24.40
N LEU A 106 -2.70 15.55 23.20
CA LEU A 106 -1.26 15.52 22.92
C LEU A 106 -0.58 16.87 23.18
N GLY A 107 -1.33 17.95 23.49
CA GLY A 107 -0.78 19.29 23.67
C GLY A 107 -0.23 19.88 22.36
N LEU A 108 -0.84 19.57 21.22
CA LEU A 108 -0.44 20.03 19.89
C LEU A 108 -1.18 21.31 19.46
N GLY A 109 -0.67 21.95 18.41
CA GLY A 109 -1.33 23.04 17.72
C GLY A 109 -2.42 22.55 16.77
N GLU A 110 -3.14 23.50 16.15
CA GLU A 110 -4.17 23.21 15.13
C GLU A 110 -3.56 22.63 13.86
N ASP A 111 -4.24 21.62 13.27
CA ASP A 111 -3.87 20.91 12.04
C ASP A 111 -2.48 20.22 12.16
N GLU A 112 -2.20 19.59 13.30
CA GLU A 112 -1.01 18.78 13.52
C GLU A 112 -1.32 17.27 13.64
N VAL A 113 -2.59 16.87 13.45
CA VAL A 113 -3.03 15.46 13.54
C VAL A 113 -3.81 15.06 12.29
N PHE A 114 -3.31 14.08 11.55
CA PHE A 114 -4.06 13.43 10.47
C PHE A 114 -5.11 12.47 11.05
N VAL A 115 -6.24 12.30 10.33
CA VAL A 115 -7.32 11.40 10.72
C VAL A 115 -7.64 10.46 9.58
N CYS A 116 -7.57 9.15 9.82
CA CYS A 116 -7.82 8.14 8.81
C CYS A 116 -8.91 7.17 9.25
N SER A 117 -9.76 6.78 8.32
CA SER A 117 -10.85 5.83 8.55
C SER A 117 -10.85 4.72 7.49
N THR A 118 -11.29 3.52 7.84
CA THR A 118 -11.48 2.43 6.90
C THR A 118 -12.60 1.49 7.37
N GLY A 119 -13.37 0.93 6.44
CA GLY A 119 -14.46 0.00 6.74
C GLY A 119 -15.74 0.31 5.97
N VAL A 120 -16.88 0.25 6.62
CA VAL A 120 -18.20 0.40 5.98
C VAL A 120 -18.42 1.83 5.47
N ILE A 121 -18.85 1.94 4.21
CA ILE A 121 -19.20 3.19 3.53
C ILE A 121 -20.68 3.51 3.78
N GLY A 122 -21.05 4.81 3.80
CA GLY A 122 -22.45 5.27 3.90
C GLY A 122 -23.05 5.20 5.31
N GLN A 123 -22.24 4.94 6.32
CA GLN A 123 -22.66 4.96 7.72
C GLN A 123 -21.97 6.10 8.48
N ARG A 124 -22.73 6.79 9.32
CA ARG A 124 -22.17 7.85 10.18
C ARG A 124 -21.09 7.26 11.10
N LEU A 125 -19.97 7.98 11.23
CA LEU A 125 -18.89 7.61 12.15
C LEU A 125 -19.43 7.64 13.60
N PRO A 126 -19.25 6.57 14.40
CA PRO A 126 -19.56 6.60 15.82
C PRO A 126 -18.47 7.36 16.59
N VAL A 127 -18.47 8.70 16.49
CA VAL A 127 -17.43 9.60 16.98
C VAL A 127 -17.09 9.35 18.44
N ASP A 128 -18.12 9.16 19.30
CA ASP A 128 -17.92 8.92 20.74
C ASP A 128 -17.01 7.72 21.01
N LYS A 129 -17.09 6.66 20.19
CA LYS A 129 -16.23 5.49 20.31
C LYS A 129 -14.78 5.78 19.90
N VAL A 130 -14.59 6.58 18.85
CA VAL A 130 -13.26 7.01 18.44
C VAL A 130 -12.65 7.89 19.53
N LEU A 131 -13.41 8.86 20.06
CA LEU A 131 -12.98 9.71 21.16
C LEU A 131 -12.65 8.90 22.42
N GLN A 132 -13.46 7.90 22.75
CA GLN A 132 -13.13 6.99 23.86
C GLN A 132 -11.78 6.32 23.62
N GLY A 133 -11.53 5.82 22.39
CA GLY A 133 -10.27 5.15 22.06
C GLY A 133 -9.06 6.06 22.22
N ILE A 134 -9.08 7.27 21.67
CA ILE A 134 -7.95 8.21 21.81
C ILE A 134 -7.71 8.65 23.25
N ARG A 135 -8.77 8.84 24.05
CA ARG A 135 -8.67 9.14 25.49
C ARG A 135 -8.04 8.01 26.30
N GLU A 136 -8.17 6.79 25.87
CA GLU A 136 -7.53 5.63 26.49
C GLU A 136 -6.07 5.45 25.98
N ILE A 137 -5.83 5.65 24.67
CA ILE A 137 -4.51 5.41 24.07
C ILE A 137 -3.50 6.47 24.50
N ILE A 138 -3.84 7.74 24.31
CA ILE A 138 -2.88 8.85 24.41
C ILE A 138 -2.22 8.93 25.79
N PRO A 139 -2.94 8.90 26.91
CA PRO A 139 -2.31 9.03 28.22
C PRO A 139 -1.57 7.78 28.72
N ALA A 140 -1.83 6.59 28.16
CA ALA A 140 -1.43 5.34 28.80
C ALA A 140 -0.83 4.26 27.90
N LYS A 141 -1.00 4.34 26.57
CA LYS A 141 -0.68 3.22 25.67
C LYS A 141 0.25 3.59 24.53
N LEU A 142 0.67 4.84 24.39
CA LEU A 142 1.67 5.22 23.41
C LEU A 142 3.03 4.67 23.80
N ALA A 143 3.50 3.66 23.05
CA ALA A 143 4.77 3.01 23.30
C ALA A 143 5.41 2.52 21.98
N LYS A 144 6.73 2.38 21.99
CA LYS A 144 7.48 1.91 20.82
C LYS A 144 7.15 0.46 20.49
N GLU A 145 6.94 -0.38 21.46
CA GLU A 145 6.57 -1.80 21.34
C GLU A 145 5.17 -2.03 20.75
N ASN A 146 4.30 -1.02 20.79
CA ASN A 146 2.90 -1.16 20.34
C ASN A 146 2.69 -0.89 18.83
N GLY A 147 3.74 -0.74 18.03
CA GLY A 147 3.65 -0.56 16.58
C GLY A 147 2.88 -1.70 15.90
N SER A 148 3.16 -2.93 16.28
CA SER A 148 2.52 -4.12 15.72
C SER A 148 1.04 -4.26 16.15
N GLU A 149 0.66 -3.76 17.33
CA GLU A 149 -0.73 -3.69 17.77
C GLU A 149 -1.51 -2.65 16.95
N ALA A 150 -0.89 -1.50 16.65
CA ALA A 150 -1.45 -0.50 15.77
C ALA A 150 -1.65 -1.04 14.34
N ALA A 151 -0.66 -1.76 13.78
CA ALA A 151 -0.78 -2.43 12.50
C ALA A 151 -1.93 -3.48 12.47
N TYR A 152 -2.17 -4.17 13.58
CA TYR A 152 -3.31 -5.08 13.72
C TYR A 152 -4.65 -4.33 13.79
N ALA A 153 -4.69 -3.19 14.48
CA ALA A 153 -5.90 -2.41 14.67
C ALA A 153 -6.47 -1.84 13.37
N ILE A 154 -5.61 -1.46 12.42
CA ILE A 154 -6.03 -0.86 11.14
C ILE A 154 -6.56 -1.87 10.12
N MET A 155 -6.33 -3.17 10.30
CA MET A 155 -6.80 -4.24 9.39
C MET A 155 -8.33 -4.30 9.34
N THR A 156 -8.87 -4.67 8.16
CA THR A 156 -10.31 -4.92 7.97
C THR A 156 -10.58 -6.37 7.56
N THR A 157 -10.40 -6.69 6.30
CA THR A 157 -10.48 -8.03 5.73
C THR A 157 -9.11 -8.69 5.57
N ASP A 158 -8.06 -7.95 5.88
CA ASP A 158 -6.68 -8.45 5.90
C ASP A 158 -6.54 -9.69 6.77
N THR A 159 -5.78 -10.68 6.32
CA THR A 159 -5.51 -11.91 7.05
C THR A 159 -4.18 -11.85 7.82
N VAL A 160 -3.25 -11.01 7.36
CA VAL A 160 -1.92 -10.82 7.96
C VAL A 160 -1.59 -9.36 8.17
N ARG A 161 -0.84 -9.07 9.24
CA ARG A 161 -0.26 -7.73 9.46
C ARG A 161 0.80 -7.44 8.42
N LYS A 162 0.81 -6.20 7.92
CA LYS A 162 1.76 -5.75 6.91
C LYS A 162 2.67 -4.70 7.54
N GLU A 163 3.87 -5.12 7.90
CA GLU A 163 4.90 -4.30 8.55
C GLU A 163 6.26 -4.59 7.95
N CYS A 164 7.09 -3.59 7.82
CA CYS A 164 8.51 -3.76 7.52
C CYS A 164 9.33 -2.58 8.01
N ALA A 165 10.63 -2.77 8.14
CA ALA A 165 11.58 -1.72 8.43
C ALA A 165 12.91 -1.95 7.70
N TYR A 166 13.60 -0.84 7.45
CA TYR A 166 14.91 -0.82 6.82
C TYR A 166 15.83 0.18 7.52
N GLU A 167 17.12 -0.06 7.35
CA GLU A 167 18.20 0.81 7.77
C GLU A 167 19.02 1.20 6.54
N LEU A 168 19.40 2.47 6.47
CA LEU A 168 20.20 3.03 5.39
C LEU A 168 21.35 3.84 5.96
N GLN A 169 22.57 3.54 5.50
CA GLN A 169 23.74 4.38 5.77
C GLN A 169 23.82 5.50 4.75
N LEU A 170 23.70 6.74 5.22
CA LEU A 170 23.92 7.97 4.47
C LEU A 170 25.30 8.57 4.75
N SER A 171 25.63 9.67 4.09
CA SER A 171 26.93 10.34 4.21
C SER A 171 27.28 10.78 5.64
N THR A 172 26.27 11.19 6.42
CA THR A 172 26.44 11.76 7.78
C THR A 172 25.97 10.84 8.90
N GLY A 173 25.45 9.66 8.58
CA GLY A 173 25.00 8.71 9.60
C GLY A 173 23.95 7.73 9.09
N THR A 174 23.43 6.93 10.01
CA THR A 174 22.43 5.92 9.72
C THR A 174 21.02 6.44 10.01
N VAL A 175 20.09 6.19 9.09
CA VAL A 175 18.67 6.46 9.27
C VAL A 175 17.87 5.16 9.23
N LYS A 176 16.72 5.17 9.90
CA LYS A 176 15.75 4.08 9.84
C LYS A 176 14.47 4.56 9.18
N ILE A 177 13.83 3.62 8.49
CA ILE A 177 12.49 3.80 7.94
C ILE A 177 11.67 2.59 8.34
N GLY A 178 10.42 2.81 8.72
CA GLY A 178 9.48 1.76 9.08
C GLY A 178 8.12 2.00 8.46
N ALA A 179 7.35 0.95 8.26
CA ALA A 179 6.00 1.07 7.72
C ALA A 179 5.03 0.10 8.36
N MET A 180 3.75 0.50 8.37
CA MET A 180 2.60 -0.38 8.51
C MET A 180 1.60 -0.09 7.40
N ALA A 181 0.87 -1.12 6.95
CA ALA A 181 -0.14 -0.99 5.92
C ALA A 181 -1.34 -1.90 6.18
N LYS A 182 -2.50 -1.50 5.66
CA LYS A 182 -3.67 -2.36 5.49
C LYS A 182 -4.18 -2.26 4.04
N GLY A 183 -4.71 -3.36 3.56
CA GLY A 183 -5.34 -3.48 2.25
C GLY A 183 -5.44 -4.95 1.85
N SER A 184 -6.61 -5.37 1.40
CA SER A 184 -6.94 -6.74 0.98
C SER A 184 -8.02 -6.74 -0.11
N GLY A 185 -9.11 -6.01 0.02
CA GLY A 185 -10.12 -5.76 -1.01
C GLY A 185 -10.25 -4.29 -1.36
N MET A 186 -10.94 -3.98 -2.48
CA MET A 186 -11.07 -2.67 -3.10
C MET A 186 -9.68 -2.08 -3.42
N ILE A 187 -8.85 -2.89 -4.14
CA ILE A 187 -7.45 -2.56 -4.47
C ILE A 187 -7.25 -2.43 -5.98
N HIS A 188 -7.29 -1.21 -6.47
CA HIS A 188 -6.84 -0.80 -7.81
C HIS A 188 -6.41 0.66 -7.80
N PRO A 189 -5.24 0.98 -7.23
CA PRO A 189 -4.82 2.37 -7.09
C PRO A 189 -4.63 3.06 -8.44
N ASN A 190 -5.23 4.24 -8.54
CA ASN A 190 -4.79 5.31 -9.41
C ASN A 190 -4.51 6.50 -8.46
N MET A 191 -3.34 6.48 -7.80
CA MET A 191 -2.94 7.31 -6.66
C MET A 191 -3.53 6.86 -5.30
N ALA A 192 -3.44 5.57 -4.96
CA ALA A 192 -3.62 4.89 -3.69
C ALA A 192 -4.92 4.08 -3.51
N THR A 193 -4.84 2.85 -2.94
CA THR A 193 -6.01 2.03 -2.54
C THR A 193 -5.73 1.27 -1.23
N MET A 194 -5.26 1.98 -0.19
CA MET A 194 -4.92 1.40 1.10
C MET A 194 -4.64 2.48 2.12
N LEU A 195 -4.51 2.12 3.38
CA LEU A 195 -3.90 2.98 4.38
C LEU A 195 -2.47 2.53 4.61
N VAL A 196 -1.52 3.43 4.36
CA VAL A 196 -0.09 3.16 4.55
C VAL A 196 0.54 4.30 5.35
N TYR A 197 1.29 3.94 6.37
CA TYR A 197 2.01 4.88 7.20
C TYR A 197 3.48 4.51 7.16
N VAL A 198 4.28 5.42 6.63
CA VAL A 198 5.74 5.31 6.55
C VAL A 198 6.34 6.36 7.46
N THR A 199 7.24 5.95 8.33
CA THR A 199 7.96 6.82 9.28
C THR A 199 9.44 6.75 9.05
N THR A 200 10.16 7.84 9.28
CA THR A 200 11.63 7.86 9.27
C THR A 200 12.16 8.85 10.29
N ASP A 201 13.29 8.52 10.89
CA ASP A 201 14.02 9.42 11.80
C ASP A 201 15.00 10.35 11.07
N ALA A 202 15.06 10.31 9.73
CA ALA A 202 15.81 11.25 8.93
C ALA A 202 15.20 12.67 9.03
N LYS A 203 16.05 13.69 8.91
CA LYS A 203 15.63 15.07 8.71
C LYS A 203 15.61 15.39 7.22
N ALA A 204 14.44 15.75 6.69
CA ALA A 204 14.24 16.01 5.27
C ALA A 204 13.33 17.21 5.02
N ASP A 205 13.48 17.84 3.87
CA ASP A 205 12.58 18.89 3.37
C ASP A 205 11.24 18.28 2.92
N PRO A 206 10.08 18.87 3.28
CA PRO A 206 8.77 18.36 2.88
C PRO A 206 8.57 18.22 1.36
N ALA A 207 9.13 19.15 0.56
CA ALA A 207 9.00 19.10 -0.89
C ALA A 207 9.82 17.96 -1.51
N ASP A 208 11.01 17.68 -0.96
CA ASP A 208 11.82 16.53 -1.37
C ASP A 208 11.13 15.22 -0.98
N LEU A 209 10.59 15.12 0.25
CA LEU A 209 9.80 13.96 0.69
C LEU A 209 8.60 13.70 -0.23
N GLN A 210 7.87 14.77 -0.61
CA GLN A 210 6.71 14.63 -1.50
C GLN A 210 7.11 14.11 -2.88
N LYS A 211 8.23 14.59 -3.45
CA LYS A 211 8.75 14.09 -4.73
C LYS A 211 9.13 12.61 -4.63
N MET A 212 9.86 12.22 -3.57
CA MET A 212 10.28 10.84 -3.34
C MET A 212 9.06 9.92 -3.17
N LEU A 213 8.09 10.33 -2.35
CA LEU A 213 6.88 9.54 -2.11
C LEU A 213 6.05 9.37 -3.38
N SER A 214 5.80 10.47 -4.12
CA SER A 214 5.00 10.42 -5.34
C SER A 214 5.63 9.49 -6.39
N ALA A 215 6.94 9.59 -6.61
CA ALA A 215 7.66 8.72 -7.52
C ALA A 215 7.66 7.24 -7.07
N ALA A 216 7.78 6.99 -5.77
CA ALA A 216 7.73 5.64 -5.21
C ALA A 216 6.32 5.03 -5.34
N VAL A 217 5.27 5.78 -5.01
CA VAL A 217 3.87 5.36 -5.14
C VAL A 217 3.53 4.99 -6.57
N ASP A 218 4.00 5.77 -7.52
CA ASP A 218 3.80 5.52 -8.95
C ASP A 218 4.36 4.18 -9.42
N LYS A 219 5.53 3.79 -8.90
CA LYS A 219 6.24 2.56 -9.27
C LYS A 219 5.91 1.36 -8.38
N SER A 220 5.11 1.55 -7.33
CA SER A 220 4.74 0.52 -6.36
C SER A 220 3.23 0.35 -6.24
N PHE A 221 2.59 1.13 -5.40
CA PHE A 221 1.16 0.98 -5.11
C PHE A 221 0.29 1.20 -6.34
N ASN A 222 0.56 2.18 -7.20
CA ASN A 222 -0.17 2.39 -8.45
C ASN A 222 -0.05 1.22 -9.45
N MET A 223 0.89 0.33 -9.21
CA MET A 223 1.10 -0.90 -9.97
C MET A 223 0.55 -2.15 -9.26
N CYS A 224 -0.26 -1.98 -8.21
CA CYS A 224 -0.92 -3.06 -7.48
C CYS A 224 -2.41 -3.15 -7.88
N THR A 225 -3.00 -4.35 -7.92
CA THR A 225 -4.44 -4.54 -8.09
C THR A 225 -4.91 -5.87 -7.51
N VAL A 226 -6.06 -5.87 -6.83
CA VAL A 226 -6.75 -7.08 -6.38
C VAL A 226 -8.03 -7.31 -7.17
N ASP A 227 -8.90 -6.32 -7.28
CA ASP A 227 -10.27 -6.45 -7.82
C ASP A 227 -10.65 -5.38 -8.85
N GLY A 228 -9.77 -4.43 -9.13
CA GLY A 228 -10.04 -3.38 -10.11
C GLY A 228 -10.79 -2.16 -9.54
N ASP A 229 -11.14 -2.16 -8.25
CA ASP A 229 -11.92 -1.10 -7.61
C ASP A 229 -11.04 -0.11 -6.84
N THR A 230 -11.22 1.20 -7.09
CA THR A 230 -10.49 2.27 -6.39
C THR A 230 -11.27 2.74 -5.17
N SER A 231 -10.66 2.62 -3.99
CA SER A 231 -11.28 2.97 -2.71
C SER A 231 -11.51 4.48 -2.52
N THR A 232 -12.39 4.81 -1.59
CA THR A 232 -12.72 6.19 -1.20
C THR A 232 -11.77 6.77 -0.14
N ASN A 233 -10.97 5.94 0.52
CA ASN A 233 -10.22 6.31 1.74
C ASN A 233 -8.71 6.29 1.60
N ASP A 234 -8.18 5.91 0.44
CA ASP A 234 -6.78 5.64 0.28
C ASP A 234 -5.89 6.80 0.64
N SER A 235 -4.93 6.51 1.51
CA SER A 235 -3.97 7.49 1.99
C SER A 235 -2.64 6.83 2.29
N ILE A 236 -1.57 7.43 1.80
CA ILE A 236 -0.19 7.03 2.08
C ILE A 236 0.50 8.24 2.69
N PHE A 237 1.04 8.09 3.90
CA PHE A 237 1.79 9.13 4.59
C PHE A 237 3.26 8.75 4.72
N LEU A 238 4.13 9.73 4.56
CA LEU A 238 5.55 9.65 4.90
C LEU A 238 5.86 10.76 5.91
N LEU A 239 6.23 10.37 7.14
CA LEU A 239 6.50 11.26 8.26
C LEU A 239 7.99 11.18 8.61
N ALA A 240 8.68 12.31 8.58
CA ALA A 240 10.12 12.41 8.88
C ALA A 240 10.34 13.36 10.06
N ASN A 241 10.75 12.84 11.23
CA ASN A 241 10.86 13.61 12.47
C ASN A 241 12.28 14.11 12.80
N GLY A 242 13.30 13.67 12.05
CA GLY A 242 14.68 14.12 12.23
C GLY A 242 15.36 13.65 13.52
N ALA A 243 14.79 12.70 14.25
CA ALA A 243 15.30 12.25 15.55
C ALA A 243 16.69 11.60 15.48
N SER A 244 17.13 11.08 14.34
CA SER A 244 18.47 10.55 14.13
C SER A 244 19.56 11.63 14.09
N GLY A 245 19.18 12.90 13.88
CA GLY A 245 20.11 14.00 13.61
C GLY A 245 20.71 13.98 12.20
N VAL A 246 20.43 12.97 11.40
CA VAL A 246 20.94 12.81 10.03
C VAL A 246 20.06 13.58 9.07
N GLU A 247 20.63 14.57 8.38
CA GLU A 247 19.92 15.42 7.43
C GLU A 247 20.23 15.01 5.98
N ILE A 248 19.19 14.88 5.16
CA ILE A 248 19.29 14.55 3.75
C ILE A 248 19.59 15.84 2.97
N LYS A 249 20.84 16.07 2.62
CA LYS A 249 21.29 17.31 1.95
C LYS A 249 21.87 17.10 0.57
N THR A 250 22.73 16.10 0.41
CA THR A 250 23.42 15.87 -0.87
C THR A 250 22.50 15.19 -1.87
N GLU A 251 22.76 15.33 -3.15
CA GLU A 251 21.98 14.66 -4.19
C GLU A 251 22.15 13.13 -4.11
N GLU A 252 23.30 12.64 -3.64
CA GLU A 252 23.55 11.23 -3.37
C GLU A 252 22.67 10.73 -2.21
N ASP A 253 22.58 11.48 -1.12
CA ASP A 253 21.71 11.12 0.00
C ASP A 253 20.22 11.18 -0.41
N LYS A 254 19.83 12.19 -1.19
CA LYS A 254 18.45 12.30 -1.74
C LYS A 254 18.10 11.09 -2.62
N LYS A 255 19.04 10.70 -3.50
CA LYS A 255 18.86 9.52 -4.35
C LYS A 255 18.76 8.25 -3.51
N ALA A 256 19.66 8.05 -2.54
CA ALA A 256 19.65 6.88 -1.67
C ALA A 256 18.35 6.79 -0.84
N MET A 257 17.85 7.94 -0.34
CA MET A 257 16.58 8.00 0.37
C MET A 257 15.38 7.73 -0.55
N ALA A 258 15.40 8.23 -1.79
CA ALA A 258 14.36 7.93 -2.78
C ALA A 258 14.31 6.43 -3.11
N ASP A 259 15.49 5.79 -3.27
CA ASP A 259 15.60 4.34 -3.48
C ASP A 259 15.08 3.55 -2.25
N LEU A 260 15.33 4.04 -1.03
CA LEU A 260 14.79 3.46 0.21
C LEU A 260 13.26 3.58 0.29
N VAL A 261 12.72 4.78 -0.01
CA VAL A 261 11.26 5.00 -0.03
C VAL A 261 10.59 4.11 -1.09
N LEU A 262 11.20 3.95 -2.25
CA LEU A 262 10.70 3.02 -3.28
C LEU A 262 10.76 1.57 -2.80
N ALA A 263 11.84 1.15 -2.13
CA ALA A 263 11.98 -0.22 -1.64
C ALA A 263 10.91 -0.56 -0.60
N ILE A 264 10.64 0.32 0.39
CA ILE A 264 9.61 0.09 1.41
C ILE A 264 8.20 0.12 0.81
N CYS A 265 7.91 1.05 -0.11
CA CYS A 265 6.63 1.10 -0.80
C CYS A 265 6.40 -0.15 -1.66
N THR A 266 7.44 -0.67 -2.32
CA THR A 266 7.37 -1.91 -3.11
C THR A 266 7.12 -3.14 -2.23
N ASP A 267 7.82 -3.25 -1.08
CA ASP A 267 7.58 -4.35 -0.12
C ASP A 267 6.13 -4.33 0.38
N MET A 268 5.62 -3.15 0.75
CA MET A 268 4.22 -3.01 1.20
C MET A 268 3.21 -3.31 0.08
N ALA A 269 3.41 -2.82 -1.14
CA ALA A 269 2.52 -3.10 -2.28
C ALA A 269 2.43 -4.60 -2.59
N ARG A 270 3.57 -5.31 -2.56
CA ARG A 270 3.60 -6.76 -2.73
C ARG A 270 2.83 -7.49 -1.63
N ARG A 271 2.98 -7.06 -0.36
CA ARG A 271 2.24 -7.66 0.77
C ARG A 271 0.74 -7.41 0.67
N VAL A 272 0.32 -6.24 0.18
CA VAL A 272 -1.09 -5.94 -0.08
C VAL A 272 -1.65 -6.84 -1.17
N ALA A 273 -0.93 -7.00 -2.29
CA ALA A 273 -1.34 -7.90 -3.38
C ALA A 273 -1.39 -9.37 -2.93
N SER A 274 -0.40 -9.82 -2.16
CA SER A 274 -0.29 -11.19 -1.65
C SER A 274 -1.43 -11.57 -0.68
N ASP A 275 -1.95 -10.60 0.07
CA ASP A 275 -3.05 -10.78 1.03
C ASP A 275 -4.39 -10.28 0.46
N GLY A 276 -4.57 -10.33 -0.87
CA GLY A 276 -5.85 -10.04 -1.51
C GLY A 276 -6.97 -10.94 -0.98
N GLU A 277 -8.21 -10.42 -0.90
CA GLU A 277 -9.36 -11.18 -0.38
C GLU A 277 -9.52 -12.52 -1.09
N GLY A 278 -9.36 -13.61 -0.32
CA GLY A 278 -9.46 -14.98 -0.82
C GLY A 278 -8.29 -15.43 -1.70
N ALA A 279 -7.20 -14.66 -1.81
CA ALA A 279 -6.06 -14.99 -2.65
C ALA A 279 -5.31 -16.25 -2.17
N THR A 280 -4.84 -17.04 -3.14
CA THR A 280 -3.95 -18.18 -2.91
C THR A 280 -2.60 -18.01 -3.59
N HIS A 281 -2.46 -17.04 -4.51
CA HIS A 281 -1.24 -16.76 -5.24
C HIS A 281 -0.96 -15.26 -5.31
N LEU A 282 0.31 -14.87 -5.13
CA LEU A 282 0.82 -13.56 -5.55
C LEU A 282 1.25 -13.63 -7.01
N ILE A 283 0.76 -12.70 -7.83
CA ILE A 283 1.15 -12.57 -9.24
C ILE A 283 2.01 -11.32 -9.40
N GLU A 284 3.26 -11.49 -9.81
CA GLU A 284 4.14 -10.41 -10.26
C GLU A 284 4.21 -10.44 -11.79
N VAL A 285 3.81 -9.36 -12.45
CA VAL A 285 3.94 -9.19 -13.90
C VAL A 285 5.12 -8.26 -14.19
N LYS A 286 6.03 -8.69 -15.05
CA LYS A 286 7.18 -7.92 -15.54
C LYS A 286 7.02 -7.71 -17.05
N ALA A 287 6.85 -6.47 -17.47
CA ALA A 287 6.80 -6.07 -18.87
C ALA A 287 8.11 -5.40 -19.27
N TYR A 288 8.71 -5.85 -20.35
CA TYR A 288 9.98 -5.35 -20.86
C TYR A 288 9.94 -5.09 -22.37
N GLY A 289 10.79 -4.18 -22.84
CA GLY A 289 11.03 -3.95 -24.24
C GLY A 289 9.90 -3.20 -24.96
N LEU A 290 9.08 -2.45 -24.21
CA LEU A 290 8.03 -1.59 -24.75
C LEU A 290 8.63 -0.26 -25.25
N PRO A 291 7.92 0.51 -26.10
CA PRO A 291 8.40 1.81 -26.56
C PRO A 291 8.71 2.78 -25.42
N THR A 292 7.88 2.80 -24.39
CA THR A 292 8.02 3.70 -23.23
C THR A 292 7.77 2.97 -21.91
N GLU A 293 8.23 3.56 -20.77
CA GLU A 293 7.86 3.08 -19.42
C GLU A 293 6.33 3.14 -19.22
N HIS A 294 5.65 4.13 -19.81
CA HIS A 294 4.20 4.25 -19.73
C HIS A 294 3.50 3.05 -20.37
N ASP A 295 3.91 2.65 -21.58
CA ASP A 295 3.37 1.46 -22.27
C ASP A 295 3.62 0.19 -21.44
N ALA A 296 4.82 0.04 -20.90
CA ALA A 296 5.16 -1.08 -20.03
C ALA A 296 4.27 -1.15 -18.78
N ARG A 297 3.96 -0.01 -18.17
CA ARG A 297 3.03 0.10 -17.03
C ARG A 297 1.61 -0.30 -17.41
N LEU A 298 1.11 0.15 -18.56
CA LEU A 298 -0.21 -0.21 -19.07
C LEU A 298 -0.30 -1.73 -19.27
N VAL A 299 0.67 -2.34 -19.95
CA VAL A 299 0.72 -3.78 -20.17
C VAL A 299 0.77 -4.56 -18.86
N ALA A 300 1.72 -4.23 -17.98
CA ALA A 300 1.91 -4.96 -16.71
C ALA A 300 0.65 -4.90 -15.84
N LYS A 301 0.04 -3.71 -15.69
CA LYS A 301 -1.15 -3.51 -14.87
C LYS A 301 -2.39 -4.17 -15.47
N SER A 302 -2.55 -4.14 -16.79
CA SER A 302 -3.64 -4.80 -17.52
C SER A 302 -3.60 -6.32 -17.32
N ILE A 303 -2.42 -6.94 -17.44
CA ILE A 303 -2.26 -8.39 -17.20
C ILE A 303 -2.56 -8.73 -15.75
N ALA A 304 -1.96 -8.01 -14.77
CA ALA A 304 -2.17 -8.26 -13.35
C ALA A 304 -3.64 -8.11 -12.92
N GLY A 305 -4.41 -7.23 -13.60
CA GLY A 305 -5.84 -6.97 -13.35
C GLY A 305 -6.81 -7.84 -14.14
N SER A 306 -6.33 -8.64 -15.10
CA SER A 306 -7.20 -9.44 -15.96
C SER A 306 -7.93 -10.54 -15.17
N MET A 307 -9.24 -10.42 -15.02
CA MET A 307 -10.08 -11.41 -14.29
C MET A 307 -9.92 -12.81 -14.87
N LEU A 308 -9.87 -12.94 -16.20
CA LEU A 308 -9.70 -14.22 -16.89
C LEU A 308 -8.32 -14.84 -16.59
N PHE A 309 -7.27 -14.03 -16.60
CA PHE A 309 -5.92 -14.50 -16.28
C PHE A 309 -5.80 -14.88 -14.80
N LYS A 310 -6.31 -14.07 -13.89
CA LYS A 310 -6.34 -14.37 -12.45
C LYS A 310 -7.08 -15.67 -12.13
N ALA A 311 -8.21 -15.94 -12.82
CA ALA A 311 -8.93 -17.20 -12.70
C ALA A 311 -8.14 -18.40 -13.29
N ALA A 312 -7.36 -18.18 -14.35
CA ALA A 312 -6.48 -19.21 -14.91
C ALA A 312 -5.35 -19.59 -13.92
N VAL A 313 -4.74 -18.61 -13.26
CA VAL A 313 -3.72 -18.86 -12.22
C VAL A 313 -4.32 -19.70 -11.09
N PHE A 314 -5.50 -19.36 -10.58
CA PHE A 314 -6.19 -20.15 -9.58
C PHE A 314 -6.42 -21.60 -10.04
N GLY A 315 -6.82 -21.79 -11.31
CA GLY A 315 -7.00 -23.10 -11.94
C GLY A 315 -5.69 -23.84 -12.28
N ARG A 316 -4.54 -23.21 -12.05
CA ARG A 316 -3.20 -23.71 -12.47
C ARG A 316 -3.12 -23.97 -13.96
N ASP A 317 -3.75 -23.11 -14.77
CA ASP A 317 -3.76 -23.12 -16.23
C ASP A 317 -2.76 -22.08 -16.75
N ALA A 318 -1.72 -22.52 -17.46
CA ALA A 318 -0.70 -21.64 -18.05
C ALA A 318 -1.23 -20.92 -19.30
N ASN A 319 -2.36 -20.26 -19.16
CA ASN A 319 -3.15 -19.66 -20.24
C ASN A 319 -2.51 -18.38 -20.77
N TRP A 320 -1.46 -18.55 -21.58
CA TRP A 320 -0.75 -17.44 -22.22
C TRP A 320 -1.66 -16.63 -23.16
N GLY A 321 -2.69 -17.24 -23.75
CA GLY A 321 -3.68 -16.53 -24.58
C GLY A 321 -4.41 -15.43 -23.80
N ARG A 322 -4.76 -15.66 -22.52
CA ARG A 322 -5.37 -14.65 -21.65
C ARG A 322 -4.37 -13.55 -21.26
N ILE A 323 -3.10 -13.90 -21.08
CA ILE A 323 -2.01 -12.93 -20.82
C ILE A 323 -1.88 -11.99 -22.01
N MET A 324 -1.77 -12.55 -23.23
CA MET A 324 -1.61 -11.76 -24.46
C MET A 324 -2.86 -10.94 -24.81
N ALA A 325 -4.04 -11.48 -24.58
CA ALA A 325 -5.29 -10.72 -24.73
C ALA A 325 -5.27 -9.49 -23.80
N ALA A 326 -4.84 -9.66 -22.53
CA ALA A 326 -4.74 -8.55 -21.59
C ALA A 326 -3.68 -7.52 -21.99
N ALA A 327 -2.55 -7.95 -22.53
CA ALA A 327 -1.55 -7.04 -23.08
C ALA A 327 -2.11 -6.27 -24.29
N GLY A 328 -2.85 -6.94 -25.19
CA GLY A 328 -3.39 -6.36 -26.41
C GLY A 328 -4.47 -5.28 -26.20
N TYR A 329 -5.31 -5.40 -25.15
CA TYR A 329 -6.30 -4.36 -24.82
C TYR A 329 -5.81 -3.33 -23.78
N SER A 330 -4.54 -3.37 -23.39
CA SER A 330 -3.98 -2.48 -22.36
C SER A 330 -3.98 -0.99 -22.73
N GLY A 331 -4.12 -0.67 -24.01
CA GLY A 331 -3.98 0.68 -24.55
C GLY A 331 -2.53 1.07 -24.88
N ALA A 332 -1.57 0.18 -24.64
CA ALA A 332 -0.16 0.38 -24.99
C ALA A 332 0.09 0.09 -26.49
N ASP A 333 1.15 0.67 -27.03
CA ASP A 333 1.63 0.35 -28.37
C ASP A 333 2.44 -0.96 -28.31
N VAL A 334 1.81 -2.06 -28.73
CA VAL A 334 2.41 -3.40 -28.70
C VAL A 334 2.42 -4.04 -30.08
N ASP A 335 3.57 -4.64 -30.46
CA ASP A 335 3.69 -5.47 -31.66
C ASP A 335 3.50 -6.95 -31.28
N PRO A 336 2.36 -7.57 -31.60
CA PRO A 336 2.06 -8.95 -31.25
C PRO A 336 2.96 -9.97 -31.94
N THR A 337 3.63 -9.59 -33.06
CA THR A 337 4.53 -10.48 -33.80
C THR A 337 5.92 -10.59 -33.17
N ARG A 338 6.22 -9.75 -32.20
CA ARG A 338 7.54 -9.67 -31.54
C ARG A 338 7.37 -9.74 -30.02
N ALA A 339 6.72 -10.79 -29.54
CA ALA A 339 6.42 -10.95 -28.12
C ALA A 339 6.81 -12.33 -27.61
N ASP A 340 7.43 -12.37 -26.43
CA ASP A 340 7.71 -13.56 -25.64
C ASP A 340 6.91 -13.53 -24.34
N CYS A 341 6.53 -14.72 -23.84
CA CYS A 341 5.91 -14.88 -22.54
C CYS A 341 6.51 -16.07 -21.78
N ILE A 342 6.92 -15.81 -20.54
CA ILE A 342 7.47 -16.80 -19.60
C ILE A 342 6.67 -16.75 -18.30
N ILE A 343 6.32 -17.91 -17.75
CA ILE A 343 5.74 -18.05 -16.41
C ILE A 343 6.77 -18.74 -15.52
N LYS A 344 7.02 -18.16 -14.34
CA LYS A 344 8.10 -18.58 -13.45
C LYS A 344 7.65 -18.62 -11.99
N SER A 345 8.21 -19.55 -11.23
CA SER A 345 8.11 -19.61 -9.76
C SER A 345 9.37 -20.27 -9.17
N ALA A 346 9.34 -20.60 -7.88
CA ALA A 346 10.41 -21.38 -7.22
C ALA A 346 10.56 -22.79 -7.82
N ALA A 347 9.50 -23.37 -8.41
CA ALA A 347 9.49 -24.69 -9.03
C ALA A 347 10.13 -24.74 -10.43
N GLY A 348 10.46 -23.59 -11.02
CA GLY A 348 11.07 -23.47 -12.34
C GLY A 348 10.44 -22.42 -13.23
N GLU A 349 10.64 -22.55 -14.56
CA GLU A 349 10.06 -21.63 -15.55
C GLU A 349 9.61 -22.38 -16.80
N VAL A 350 8.57 -21.86 -17.44
CA VAL A 350 8.08 -22.34 -18.73
C VAL A 350 7.92 -21.16 -19.67
N GLN A 351 8.50 -21.26 -20.87
CA GLN A 351 8.26 -20.33 -21.96
C GLN A 351 6.99 -20.78 -22.70
N VAL A 352 5.93 -20.03 -22.58
CA VAL A 352 4.60 -20.35 -23.13
C VAL A 352 4.33 -19.68 -24.48
N MET A 353 5.13 -18.65 -24.83
CA MET A 353 5.07 -17.93 -26.10
C MET A 353 6.47 -17.47 -26.49
N LYS A 354 6.81 -17.56 -27.77
CA LYS A 354 8.07 -17.10 -28.36
C LYS A 354 7.85 -16.50 -29.73
N ASP A 355 8.49 -15.36 -30.01
CA ASP A 355 8.44 -14.66 -31.32
C ASP A 355 7.00 -14.50 -31.87
N GLY A 356 6.05 -14.18 -31.00
CA GLY A 356 4.64 -13.97 -31.37
C GLY A 356 3.80 -15.26 -31.51
N PHE A 357 4.36 -16.44 -31.28
CA PHE A 357 3.67 -17.73 -31.40
C PHE A 357 3.68 -18.52 -30.10
N GLY A 358 2.65 -19.35 -29.88
CA GLY A 358 2.65 -20.32 -28.79
C GLY A 358 3.84 -21.27 -28.89
N ALA A 359 4.57 -21.43 -27.80
CA ALA A 359 5.70 -22.36 -27.71
C ALA A 359 5.22 -23.72 -27.21
N ASP A 360 5.90 -24.80 -27.63
CA ASP A 360 5.72 -26.12 -27.01
C ASP A 360 6.34 -26.10 -25.59
N PHE A 361 5.56 -26.46 -24.60
CA PHE A 361 6.01 -26.52 -23.21
C PHE A 361 5.42 -27.73 -22.47
N SER A 362 6.05 -28.11 -21.35
CA SER A 362 5.55 -29.19 -20.51
C SER A 362 4.39 -28.70 -19.63
N GLU A 363 3.19 -29.20 -19.87
CA GLU A 363 2.01 -28.97 -19.04
C GLU A 363 2.22 -29.40 -17.58
N GLU A 364 2.97 -30.52 -17.38
CA GLU A 364 3.31 -31.00 -16.04
C GLU A 364 4.18 -29.98 -15.28
N LEU A 365 5.21 -29.44 -15.96
CA LEU A 365 6.07 -28.41 -15.38
C LEU A 365 5.29 -27.11 -15.15
N ALA A 366 4.46 -26.69 -16.11
CA ALA A 366 3.61 -25.50 -15.99
C ALA A 366 2.69 -25.61 -14.77
N LYS A 367 2.08 -26.77 -14.53
CA LYS A 367 1.25 -27.00 -13.35
C LYS A 367 2.05 -26.94 -12.05
N LYS A 368 3.30 -27.48 -12.02
CA LYS A 368 4.19 -27.36 -10.85
C LYS A 368 4.55 -25.91 -10.58
N VAL A 369 4.90 -25.14 -11.62
CA VAL A 369 5.20 -23.70 -11.53
C VAL A 369 4.01 -22.93 -10.97
N LEU A 370 2.80 -23.19 -11.44
CA LEU A 370 1.56 -22.54 -11.01
C LEU A 370 0.98 -23.08 -9.69
N THR A 371 1.63 -24.03 -9.05
CA THR A 371 1.25 -24.52 -7.71
C THR A 371 1.93 -23.71 -6.58
N GLU A 372 3.04 -23.05 -6.90
CA GLU A 372 3.75 -22.18 -5.96
C GLU A 372 2.97 -20.91 -5.67
N HIS A 373 3.15 -20.37 -4.45
CA HIS A 373 2.45 -19.15 -4.02
C HIS A 373 2.86 -17.92 -4.85
N ASP A 374 4.15 -17.74 -5.12
CA ASP A 374 4.70 -16.58 -5.82
C ASP A 374 4.89 -16.90 -7.30
N ILE A 375 4.03 -16.33 -8.17
CA ILE A 375 4.06 -16.50 -9.61
C ILE A 375 4.60 -15.23 -10.26
N THR A 376 5.60 -15.38 -11.14
CA THR A 376 6.10 -14.29 -11.98
C THR A 376 5.73 -14.55 -13.43
N VAL A 377 5.05 -13.59 -14.05
CA VAL A 377 4.82 -13.53 -15.50
C VAL A 377 5.77 -12.52 -16.11
N ILE A 378 6.55 -12.94 -17.10
CA ILE A 378 7.47 -12.08 -17.82
C ILE A 378 6.96 -11.98 -19.25
N VAL A 379 6.63 -10.76 -19.71
CA VAL A 379 6.31 -10.47 -21.10
C VAL A 379 7.37 -9.54 -21.67
N ARG A 380 7.87 -9.85 -22.85
CA ARG A 380 8.89 -9.04 -23.53
C ARG A 380 8.44 -8.71 -24.94
N PHE A 381 8.48 -7.41 -25.26
CA PHE A 381 8.24 -6.87 -26.60
C PHE A 381 9.55 -6.22 -27.06
N TYR A 382 10.01 -6.46 -28.25
CA TYR A 382 11.30 -6.00 -28.74
C TYR A 382 11.18 -4.67 -29.48
N GLN A 383 10.52 -3.66 -28.86
CA GLN A 383 10.17 -2.36 -29.46
C GLN A 383 10.93 -1.18 -28.85
N GLY A 384 11.56 -1.34 -27.68
CA GLY A 384 12.28 -0.29 -26.98
C GLY A 384 12.86 -0.76 -25.65
N ASP A 385 13.12 0.18 -24.73
CA ASP A 385 13.73 -0.05 -23.42
C ASP A 385 12.74 0.16 -22.25
N GLY A 386 11.45 0.40 -22.57
CA GLY A 386 10.42 0.59 -21.55
C GLY A 386 10.23 -0.67 -20.71
N GLU A 387 10.26 -0.52 -19.38
CA GLU A 387 10.06 -1.61 -18.43
C GLU A 387 9.16 -1.19 -17.27
N ALA A 388 8.37 -2.13 -16.76
CA ALA A 388 7.56 -1.93 -15.57
C ALA A 388 7.24 -3.27 -14.87
N LYS A 389 6.79 -3.15 -13.61
CA LYS A 389 6.29 -4.27 -12.82
C LYS A 389 4.91 -3.94 -12.27
N ALA A 390 4.06 -4.95 -12.16
CA ALA A 390 2.78 -4.86 -11.48
C ALA A 390 2.57 -6.08 -10.58
N TRP A 391 1.75 -5.90 -9.55
CA TRP A 391 1.42 -6.96 -8.60
C TRP A 391 -0.09 -7.13 -8.50
N GLY A 392 -0.52 -8.37 -8.44
CA GLY A 392 -1.90 -8.77 -8.23
C GLY A 392 -1.96 -10.10 -7.49
N CYS A 393 -3.15 -10.66 -7.38
CA CYS A 393 -3.39 -12.00 -6.87
C CYS A 393 -4.29 -12.76 -7.82
N ASP A 394 -4.43 -14.05 -7.62
CA ASP A 394 -5.41 -14.87 -8.34
C ASP A 394 -6.87 -14.52 -7.96
N LEU A 395 -7.82 -15.03 -8.72
CA LEU A 395 -9.27 -14.87 -8.46
C LEU A 395 -9.86 -16.22 -8.07
N THR A 396 -10.26 -16.34 -6.80
CA THR A 396 -10.76 -17.57 -6.21
C THR A 396 -12.27 -17.53 -5.95
N TYR A 397 -12.86 -18.66 -5.62
CA TYR A 397 -14.25 -18.72 -5.13
C TYR A 397 -14.44 -17.98 -3.80
N ASP A 398 -13.40 -17.94 -2.96
CA ASP A 398 -13.45 -17.26 -1.66
C ASP A 398 -13.56 -15.75 -1.82
N TYR A 399 -13.02 -15.14 -2.89
CA TYR A 399 -13.26 -13.73 -3.19
C TYR A 399 -14.75 -13.42 -3.30
N VAL A 400 -15.49 -14.23 -4.07
CA VAL A 400 -16.94 -14.05 -4.25
C VAL A 400 -17.68 -14.30 -2.94
N LYS A 401 -17.28 -15.34 -2.19
CA LYS A 401 -17.89 -15.66 -0.90
C LYS A 401 -17.70 -14.54 0.13
N ILE A 402 -16.47 -14.03 0.27
CA ILE A 402 -16.14 -12.94 1.20
C ILE A 402 -16.98 -11.70 0.86
N ASN A 403 -17.02 -11.30 -0.42
CA ASN A 403 -17.70 -10.08 -0.84
C ASN A 403 -19.22 -10.22 -0.94
N GLY A 404 -19.74 -11.43 -1.13
CA GLY A 404 -21.17 -11.74 -1.06
C GLY A 404 -21.74 -11.67 0.34
N ASP A 405 -20.94 -12.03 1.35
CA ASP A 405 -21.34 -12.05 2.77
C ASP A 405 -20.98 -10.76 3.51
N TYR A 406 -20.02 -9.98 3.01
CA TYR A 406 -19.51 -8.77 3.65
C TYR A 406 -20.26 -7.52 3.16
N ARG A 407 -20.94 -6.83 4.09
CA ARG A 407 -21.45 -5.49 3.81
C ARG A 407 -20.34 -4.46 4.07
N THR A 408 -19.92 -3.86 3.01
CA THR A 408 -19.03 -2.66 3.04
C THR A 408 -19.85 -1.40 3.16
#